data_962733f775fe1020845a7dee071e7cb3
#
_entry.id   962733f775fe1020845a7dee071e7cb3
#
_cell.length_a   1.000
_cell.length_b   1.000
_cell.length_c   1.000
_cell.angle_alpha   90.00
_cell.angle_beta   90.00
_cell.angle_gamma   90.00
#
_symmetry.space_group_name_H-M   'P 1'
#
loop_
_entity.id
_entity.type
_entity.pdbx_description
1 polymer ?
#
loop_
_entity_poly.entity_id
_entity_poly.type
_entity_poly.pdbx_seq_one_letter_code
_entity_poly.pdbx_strand_id
1 'polypeptide(L)'
;YIFYDNDYELFYNDGTILNEFPESYDLRNVSNVSFVTNVKNQGNGGNCWSFSAMAALESAILKATNGAVSLDLSEENMKNLMACFSPFGTTYETNVGGNDRLSNAYLTAGLGPVLESLDNYVPKDYLSAIFNPLTHIQNILWIDRSDYLDNDGIKFALLNYGAVSVSCNFDRDYRNGANHYYYG
;
A
#
# COMPACT_ATOMS: atom_id res chain seq x y z
N TYR A 1 -12.40 -12.25 -1.67
CA TYR A 1 -12.57 -12.69 -0.28
C TYR A 1 -12.05 -11.57 0.60
N ILE A 2 -12.88 -11.05 1.50
CA ILE A 2 -12.46 -10.21 2.63
C ILE A 2 -12.21 -11.21 3.74
N PHE A 3 -10.97 -11.38 4.16
CA PHE A 3 -10.63 -12.20 5.31
C PHE A 3 -10.90 -11.38 6.57
N TYR A 4 -11.81 -11.84 7.41
CA TYR A 4 -12.05 -11.31 8.75
C TYR A 4 -11.25 -12.14 9.75
N ASP A 5 -10.78 -11.50 10.77
CA ASP A 5 -10.16 -11.85 12.08
C ASP A 5 -9.69 -13.29 12.37
N ASN A 6 -10.27 -14.33 11.76
CA ASN A 6 -9.91 -15.73 12.03
C ASN A 6 -9.13 -16.40 10.89
N ASP A 7 -9.02 -15.74 9.71
CA ASP A 7 -8.33 -16.35 8.57
C ASP A 7 -6.80 -16.24 8.69
N TYR A 8 -6.32 -15.42 9.61
CA TYR A 8 -4.93 -15.34 10.00
C TYR A 8 -4.43 -16.70 10.58
N GLU A 9 -5.25 -17.41 11.35
CA GLU A 9 -4.95 -18.75 11.82
C GLU A 9 -4.92 -19.81 10.71
N LEU A 10 -5.65 -19.59 9.59
CA LEU A 10 -5.62 -20.52 8.45
C LEU A 10 -4.28 -20.46 7.69
N PHE A 11 -3.64 -19.30 7.61
CA PHE A 11 -2.30 -19.19 7.05
C PHE A 11 -1.20 -19.76 7.95
N TYR A 12 -1.44 -19.78 9.27
CA TYR A 12 -0.58 -20.46 10.24
C TYR A 12 -0.82 -21.98 10.28
N ASN A 13 -1.98 -22.47 9.84
CA ASN A 13 -2.39 -23.87 9.97
C ASN A 13 -2.16 -24.75 8.74
N ASP A 14 -1.65 -24.21 7.63
CA ASP A 14 -1.32 -25.03 6.46
C ASP A 14 -0.02 -25.88 6.63
N GLY A 15 0.57 -25.86 7.83
CA GLY A 15 1.78 -26.62 8.15
C GLY A 15 3.08 -25.94 7.70
N THR A 16 3.02 -24.78 7.06
CA THR A 16 4.20 -23.96 6.74
C THR A 16 4.45 -22.97 7.88
N ILE A 17 4.63 -23.48 9.08
CA ILE A 17 5.14 -22.66 10.17
C ILE A 17 6.55 -22.26 9.75
N LEU A 18 6.73 -20.97 9.46
CA LEU A 18 8.05 -20.37 9.57
C LEU A 18 8.40 -20.44 11.05
N ASN A 19 9.05 -21.51 11.47
CA ASN A 19 9.44 -21.72 12.86
C ASN A 19 10.36 -20.61 13.36
N GLU A 20 10.94 -19.82 12.45
CA GLU A 20 11.77 -18.65 12.80
C GLU A 20 11.74 -17.64 11.64
N PHE A 21 11.41 -16.37 11.97
CA PHE A 21 11.65 -15.27 11.04
C PHE A 21 13.15 -15.01 10.92
N PRO A 22 13.65 -14.56 9.75
CA PRO A 22 15.04 -14.17 9.63
C PRO A 22 15.35 -12.99 10.58
N GLU A 23 16.58 -12.93 11.07
CA GLU A 23 17.05 -11.83 11.92
C GLU A 23 16.90 -10.45 11.27
N SER A 24 17.03 -10.40 9.93
CA SER A 24 16.81 -9.20 9.13
C SER A 24 16.21 -9.55 7.77
N TYR A 25 15.36 -8.66 7.25
CA TYR A 25 14.79 -8.80 5.92
C TYR A 25 14.58 -7.42 5.29
N ASP A 26 15.16 -7.21 4.12
CA ASP A 26 15.07 -5.96 3.37
C ASP A 26 14.53 -6.23 1.96
N LEU A 27 13.30 -5.78 1.69
CA LEU A 27 12.66 -5.92 0.38
C LEU A 27 13.42 -5.24 -0.76
N ARG A 28 14.33 -4.30 -0.46
CA ARG A 28 15.16 -3.63 -1.47
C ARG A 28 16.28 -4.53 -2.00
N ASN A 29 16.60 -5.60 -1.26
CA ASN A 29 17.66 -6.52 -1.65
C ASN A 29 17.42 -7.93 -1.08
N VAL A 30 16.57 -8.69 -1.73
CA VAL A 30 16.34 -10.10 -1.40
C VAL A 30 17.04 -10.94 -2.47
N SER A 31 18.17 -11.53 -2.14
CA SER A 31 18.99 -12.32 -3.09
C SER A 31 19.31 -11.55 -4.39
N ASN A 32 19.68 -10.27 -4.26
CA ASN A 32 19.97 -9.33 -5.35
C ASN A 32 18.75 -8.93 -6.21
N VAL A 33 17.54 -9.18 -5.75
CA VAL A 33 16.30 -8.68 -6.37
C VAL A 33 15.68 -7.65 -5.45
N SER A 34 15.24 -6.50 -6.01
CA SER A 34 14.42 -5.52 -5.30
C SER A 34 12.95 -5.82 -5.51
N PHE A 35 12.20 -5.89 -4.42
CA PHE A 35 10.74 -6.01 -4.41
C PHE A 35 10.04 -4.71 -4.01
N VAL A 36 10.73 -3.59 -4.17
CA VAL A 36 10.15 -2.24 -4.02
C VAL A 36 10.52 -1.39 -5.22
N THR A 37 9.60 -0.51 -5.58
CA THR A 37 9.78 0.51 -6.62
C THR A 37 10.52 1.74 -6.09
N ASN A 38 10.81 2.70 -6.95
CA ASN A 38 11.46 3.94 -6.57
C ASN A 38 10.59 4.77 -5.62
N VAL A 39 11.25 5.52 -4.74
CA VAL A 39 10.56 6.47 -3.85
C VAL A 39 9.90 7.57 -4.68
N LYS A 40 8.62 7.79 -4.44
CA LYS A 40 7.82 8.85 -5.05
C LYS A 40 7.64 10.03 -4.09
N ASN A 41 7.18 11.17 -4.61
CA ASN A 41 6.99 12.40 -3.83
C ASN A 41 5.58 12.94 -4.01
N GLN A 42 4.79 12.91 -2.95
CA GLN A 42 3.42 13.46 -2.93
C GLN A 42 3.36 14.99 -2.91
N GLY A 43 4.50 15.68 -2.81
CA GLY A 43 4.53 17.13 -2.64
C GLY A 43 3.86 17.59 -1.34
N ASN A 44 3.08 18.66 -1.41
CA ASN A 44 2.38 19.23 -0.26
C ASN A 44 0.95 18.68 -0.07
N GLY A 45 0.50 17.77 -0.90
CA GLY A 45 -0.83 17.18 -0.81
C GLY A 45 -0.95 16.14 0.30
N GLY A 46 -2.10 16.03 0.94
CA GLY A 46 -2.41 15.01 1.95
C GLY A 46 -2.77 13.66 1.31
N ASN A 47 -1.94 13.15 0.39
CA ASN A 47 -2.24 11.96 -0.42
C ASN A 47 -1.42 10.72 -0.03
N CYS A 48 -0.82 10.72 1.16
CA CYS A 48 -0.01 9.59 1.64
C CYS A 48 -0.72 8.23 1.57
N TRP A 49 -2.04 8.22 1.74
CA TRP A 49 -2.87 7.03 1.66
C TRP A 49 -2.86 6.38 0.27
N SER A 50 -2.93 7.18 -0.82
CA SER A 50 -2.85 6.64 -2.19
C SER A 50 -1.44 6.16 -2.53
N PHE A 51 -0.40 6.93 -2.12
CA PHE A 51 1.00 6.53 -2.30
C PHE A 51 1.33 5.23 -1.56
N SER A 52 0.88 5.10 -0.31
CA SER A 52 1.11 3.90 0.48
C SER A 52 0.45 2.67 -0.14
N ALA A 53 -0.80 2.81 -0.61
CA ALA A 53 -1.53 1.71 -1.24
C ALA A 53 -0.91 1.30 -2.58
N MET A 54 -0.54 2.25 -3.45
CA MET A 54 0.09 1.93 -4.73
C MET A 54 1.48 1.32 -4.53
N ALA A 55 2.29 1.83 -3.60
CA ALA A 55 3.59 1.25 -3.30
C ALA A 55 3.48 -0.19 -2.78
N ALA A 56 2.48 -0.49 -1.93
CA ALA A 56 2.23 -1.85 -1.46
C ALA A 56 1.81 -2.78 -2.62
N LEU A 57 0.95 -2.31 -3.51
CA LEU A 57 0.51 -3.08 -4.68
C LEU A 57 1.65 -3.32 -5.68
N GLU A 58 2.45 -2.30 -5.98
CA GLU A 58 3.64 -2.41 -6.83
C GLU A 58 4.62 -3.45 -6.27
N SER A 59 4.85 -3.40 -4.95
CA SER A 59 5.69 -4.37 -4.25
C SER A 59 5.12 -5.79 -4.31
N ALA A 60 3.82 -5.94 -4.15
CA ALA A 60 3.16 -7.25 -4.26
C ALA A 60 3.30 -7.85 -5.66
N ILE A 61 3.19 -7.04 -6.72
CA ILE A 61 3.38 -7.47 -8.11
C ILE A 61 4.85 -7.87 -8.34
N LEU A 62 5.81 -7.06 -7.87
CA LEU A 62 7.22 -7.41 -7.94
C LEU A 62 7.51 -8.74 -7.23
N LYS A 63 6.94 -8.93 -6.05
CA LYS A 63 7.10 -10.17 -5.27
C LYS A 63 6.51 -11.37 -5.99
N ALA A 64 5.27 -11.27 -6.46
CA ALA A 64 4.57 -12.34 -7.18
C ALA A 64 5.26 -12.74 -8.50
N THR A 65 5.95 -11.79 -9.14
CA THR A 65 6.67 -12.01 -10.41
C THR A 65 8.17 -12.23 -10.23
N ASN A 66 8.64 -12.36 -9.00
CA ASN A 66 10.06 -12.47 -8.66
C ASN A 66 10.92 -11.35 -9.31
N GLY A 67 10.40 -10.11 -9.28
CA GLY A 67 11.06 -8.93 -9.83
C GLY A 67 10.92 -8.75 -11.34
N ALA A 68 10.23 -9.66 -12.04
CA ALA A 68 10.13 -9.60 -13.50
C ALA A 68 9.23 -8.48 -14.02
N VAL A 69 8.22 -8.05 -13.25
CA VAL A 69 7.27 -7.00 -13.63
C VAL A 69 7.36 -5.87 -12.62
N SER A 70 7.89 -4.73 -13.07
CA SER A 70 7.90 -3.47 -12.30
C SER A 70 6.91 -2.50 -12.94
N LEU A 71 5.97 -2.01 -12.14
CA LEU A 71 4.94 -1.06 -12.57
C LEU A 71 5.13 0.25 -11.83
N ASP A 72 4.68 1.32 -12.45
CA ASP A 72 4.52 2.65 -11.86
C ASP A 72 3.03 2.98 -11.93
N LEU A 73 2.34 2.93 -10.79
CA LEU A 73 0.89 3.04 -10.68
C LEU A 73 0.49 4.46 -10.28
N SER A 74 -0.63 4.92 -10.84
CA SER A 74 -1.11 6.29 -10.67
C SER A 74 -1.80 6.50 -9.32
N GLU A 75 -1.18 7.30 -8.48
CA GLU A 75 -1.80 7.85 -7.27
C GLU A 75 -2.82 8.94 -7.60
N GLU A 76 -2.62 9.66 -8.72
CA GLU A 76 -3.52 10.71 -9.20
C GLU A 76 -4.90 10.16 -9.48
N ASN A 77 -4.98 9.08 -10.24
CA ASN A 77 -6.25 8.46 -10.62
C ASN A 77 -7.03 8.00 -9.38
N MET A 78 -6.36 7.32 -8.46
CA MET A 78 -6.99 6.91 -7.20
C MET A 78 -7.49 8.12 -6.40
N LYS A 79 -6.65 9.13 -6.21
CA LYS A 79 -6.96 10.33 -5.45
C LYS A 79 -8.21 11.04 -6.02
N ASN A 80 -8.21 11.27 -7.33
CA ASN A 80 -9.27 12.05 -7.97
C ASN A 80 -10.59 11.28 -8.08
N LEU A 81 -10.56 9.98 -8.41
CA LEU A 81 -11.77 9.17 -8.49
C LEU A 81 -12.42 8.92 -7.12
N MET A 82 -11.66 9.02 -6.03
CA MET A 82 -12.18 8.88 -4.67
C MET A 82 -12.56 10.22 -4.01
N ALA A 83 -12.36 11.35 -4.69
CA ALA A 83 -12.69 12.67 -4.17
C ALA A 83 -14.19 12.99 -4.27
N CYS A 84 -14.66 13.95 -3.47
CA CYS A 84 -16.08 14.32 -3.33
C CYS A 84 -16.74 14.81 -4.61
N PHE A 85 -15.99 15.27 -5.59
CA PHE A 85 -16.48 15.69 -6.89
C PHE A 85 -16.60 14.56 -7.92
N SER A 86 -16.10 13.38 -7.60
CA SER A 86 -16.23 12.19 -8.43
C SER A 86 -17.55 11.45 -8.14
N PRO A 87 -18.18 10.84 -9.16
CA PRO A 87 -19.37 10.02 -8.94
C PRO A 87 -19.10 8.74 -8.12
N PHE A 88 -17.84 8.36 -7.97
CA PHE A 88 -17.40 7.21 -7.15
C PHE A 88 -16.87 7.64 -5.79
N GLY A 89 -16.74 8.94 -5.59
CA GLY A 89 -16.04 9.51 -4.46
C GLY A 89 -16.82 9.51 -3.16
N THR A 90 -16.17 10.04 -2.16
CA THR A 90 -16.66 10.15 -0.81
C THR A 90 -16.85 11.63 -0.42
N THR A 91 -16.88 11.94 0.87
CA THR A 91 -16.95 13.33 1.36
C THR A 91 -15.59 14.04 1.40
N TYR A 92 -14.50 13.34 1.08
CA TYR A 92 -13.14 13.90 1.12
C TYR A 92 -12.83 14.68 -0.15
N GLU A 93 -12.25 15.88 0.02
CA GLU A 93 -11.59 16.58 -1.09
C GLU A 93 -10.21 15.96 -1.36
N THR A 94 -9.65 16.23 -2.53
CA THR A 94 -8.26 15.87 -2.84
C THR A 94 -7.29 16.68 -1.96
N ASN A 95 -6.11 16.13 -1.70
CA ASN A 95 -5.01 16.79 -0.96
C ASN A 95 -5.27 17.13 0.52
N VAL A 96 -6.39 16.73 1.10
CA VAL A 96 -6.74 17.01 2.51
C VAL A 96 -6.56 15.81 3.44
N GLY A 97 -6.07 14.71 2.94
CA GLY A 97 -5.94 13.45 3.65
C GLY A 97 -6.88 12.39 3.12
N GLY A 98 -6.79 11.22 3.69
CA GLY A 98 -7.59 10.05 3.36
C GLY A 98 -7.19 8.89 4.26
N ASN A 99 -7.60 7.71 3.88
CA ASN A 99 -7.31 6.48 4.62
C ASN A 99 -7.35 5.26 3.69
N ASP A 100 -6.97 4.13 4.22
CA ASP A 100 -6.94 2.82 3.57
C ASP A 100 -8.31 2.36 3.03
N ARG A 101 -9.43 2.82 3.61
CA ARG A 101 -10.76 2.49 3.08
C ARG A 101 -11.01 3.11 1.71
N LEU A 102 -10.44 4.29 1.45
CA LEU A 102 -10.54 4.94 0.13
C LEU A 102 -9.76 4.15 -0.92
N SER A 103 -8.52 3.77 -0.63
CA SER A 103 -7.71 2.96 -1.55
C SER A 103 -8.34 1.59 -1.80
N ASN A 104 -8.87 0.96 -0.76
CA ASN A 104 -9.54 -0.32 -0.89
C ASN A 104 -10.82 -0.21 -1.72
N ALA A 105 -11.64 0.83 -1.51
CA ALA A 105 -12.83 1.07 -2.31
C ALA A 105 -12.48 1.28 -3.80
N TYR A 106 -11.45 2.07 -4.11
CA TYR A 106 -10.98 2.26 -5.48
C TYR A 106 -10.56 0.94 -6.14
N LEU A 107 -9.75 0.15 -5.46
CA LEU A 107 -9.20 -1.10 -5.99
C LEU A 107 -10.28 -2.18 -6.13
N THR A 108 -11.16 -2.33 -5.13
CA THR A 108 -12.21 -3.38 -5.16
C THR A 108 -13.40 -3.02 -6.05
N ALA A 109 -13.65 -1.73 -6.28
CA ALA A 109 -14.65 -1.30 -7.25
C ALA A 109 -14.20 -1.47 -8.71
N GLY A 110 -12.94 -1.88 -8.95
CA GLY A 110 -12.40 -2.06 -10.29
C GLY A 110 -12.17 -0.75 -11.04
N LEU A 111 -11.97 0.36 -10.33
CA LEU A 111 -11.64 1.66 -10.90
C LEU A 111 -10.17 1.78 -11.31
N GLY A 112 -9.31 0.94 -10.76
CA GLY A 112 -7.89 0.81 -11.03
C GLY A 112 -7.35 -0.51 -10.52
N PRO A 113 -5.99 -0.70 -10.49
CA PRO A 113 -4.97 0.32 -10.73
C PRO A 113 -4.77 0.65 -12.21
N VAL A 114 -4.30 1.86 -12.48
CA VAL A 114 -3.87 2.31 -13.80
C VAL A 114 -2.40 2.75 -13.77
N LEU A 115 -1.75 2.84 -14.92
CA LEU A 115 -0.35 3.28 -14.98
C LEU A 115 -0.24 4.79 -14.73
N GLU A 116 0.83 5.22 -14.07
CA GLU A 116 1.19 6.62 -13.85
C GLU A 116 1.26 7.41 -15.17
N SER A 117 1.72 6.78 -16.24
CA SER A 117 1.80 7.41 -17.57
C SER A 117 0.46 7.76 -18.21
N LEU A 118 -0.65 7.20 -17.71
CA LEU A 118 -2.00 7.53 -18.17
C LEU A 118 -2.62 8.70 -17.40
N ASP A 119 -2.21 8.88 -16.15
CA ASP A 119 -2.74 9.89 -15.26
C ASP A 119 -1.66 10.29 -14.24
N ASN A 120 -0.76 11.18 -14.68
CA ASN A 120 0.42 11.58 -13.92
C ASN A 120 0.06 12.36 -12.66
N TYR A 121 0.75 12.08 -11.57
CA TYR A 121 0.52 12.75 -10.30
C TYR A 121 0.74 14.25 -10.35
N VAL A 122 -0.28 15.00 -9.94
CA VAL A 122 -0.24 16.45 -9.75
C VAL A 122 -0.89 16.79 -8.42
N PRO A 123 -0.24 17.55 -7.53
CA PRO A 123 -0.81 17.91 -6.23
C PRO A 123 -1.87 19.02 -6.35
N LYS A 124 -2.86 18.82 -7.21
CA LYS A 124 -3.98 19.73 -7.49
C LYS A 124 -5.26 18.92 -7.63
N ASP A 125 -6.39 19.63 -7.59
CA ASP A 125 -7.70 19.01 -7.78
C ASP A 125 -8.03 18.93 -9.27
N TYR A 126 -8.07 17.70 -9.79
CA TYR A 126 -8.48 17.42 -11.15
C TYR A 126 -9.54 16.32 -11.19
N LEU A 127 -10.30 16.30 -12.29
CA LEU A 127 -11.09 15.16 -12.65
C LEU A 127 -10.23 14.22 -13.48
N SER A 128 -9.98 13.05 -12.94
CA SER A 128 -9.34 11.97 -13.70
C SER A 128 -10.33 11.27 -14.61
N ALA A 129 -9.83 10.79 -15.74
CA ALA A 129 -10.61 9.91 -16.60
C ALA A 129 -10.76 8.52 -15.95
N ILE A 130 -11.86 7.85 -16.31
CA ILE A 130 -12.05 6.43 -15.99
C ILE A 130 -11.33 5.63 -17.07
N PHE A 131 -10.29 4.91 -16.66
CA PHE A 131 -9.54 4.00 -17.53
C PHE A 131 -9.96 2.55 -17.28
N ASN A 132 -9.63 1.68 -18.23
CA ASN A 132 -9.66 0.26 -17.94
C ASN A 132 -8.56 -0.09 -16.95
N PRO A 133 -8.86 -0.78 -15.85
CA PRO A 133 -7.85 -1.15 -14.88
C PRO A 133 -6.84 -2.12 -15.50
N LEU A 134 -5.58 -1.98 -15.12
CA LEU A 134 -4.49 -2.84 -15.57
C LEU A 134 -4.69 -4.29 -15.10
N THR A 135 -5.24 -4.44 -13.90
CA THR A 135 -5.59 -5.72 -13.28
C THR A 135 -6.71 -5.53 -12.29
N HIS A 136 -7.35 -6.61 -11.88
CA HIS A 136 -8.37 -6.58 -10.83
C HIS A 136 -7.79 -7.11 -9.51
N ILE A 137 -8.02 -6.36 -8.44
CA ILE A 137 -7.64 -6.78 -7.10
C ILE A 137 -8.75 -7.66 -6.54
N GLN A 138 -8.43 -8.91 -6.28
CA GLN A 138 -9.40 -9.89 -5.78
C GLN A 138 -9.42 -9.96 -4.25
N ASN A 139 -8.28 -9.73 -3.61
CA ASN A 139 -8.12 -9.86 -2.17
C ASN A 139 -7.32 -8.70 -1.59
N ILE A 140 -7.70 -8.28 -0.39
CA ILE A 140 -6.95 -7.34 0.45
C ILE A 140 -6.77 -8.00 1.80
N LEU A 141 -5.52 -8.18 2.21
CA LEU A 141 -5.18 -8.75 3.50
C LEU A 141 -5.12 -7.64 4.55
N TRP A 142 -5.97 -7.72 5.55
CA TRP A 142 -5.91 -6.90 6.74
C TRP A 142 -5.14 -7.64 7.82
N ILE A 143 -4.19 -6.95 8.45
CA ILE A 143 -3.35 -7.52 9.51
C ILE A 143 -3.62 -6.72 10.77
N ASP A 144 -4.42 -7.31 11.65
CA ASP A 144 -4.67 -6.75 12.97
C ASP A 144 -3.52 -7.11 13.92
N ARG A 145 -3.27 -6.22 14.85
CA ARG A 145 -2.26 -6.41 15.89
C ARG A 145 -2.93 -6.45 17.25
N SER A 146 -2.70 -7.52 17.99
CA SER A 146 -3.26 -7.67 19.34
C SER A 146 -2.63 -6.68 20.33
N ASP A 147 -1.36 -6.31 20.12
CA ASP A 147 -0.67 -5.24 20.82
C ASP A 147 0.48 -4.66 19.97
N TYR A 148 1.19 -3.64 20.50
CA TYR A 148 2.25 -2.93 19.77
C TYR A 148 3.50 -3.79 19.47
N LEU A 149 3.70 -4.90 20.16
CA LEU A 149 4.79 -5.85 19.92
C LEU A 149 4.40 -6.99 18.98
N ASP A 150 3.12 -7.16 18.70
CA ASP A 150 2.61 -8.18 17.77
C ASP A 150 2.93 -7.77 16.33
N ASN A 151 4.08 -8.20 15.84
CA ASN A 151 4.56 -7.89 14.50
C ASN A 151 4.65 -9.11 13.58
N ASP A 152 4.25 -10.29 14.04
CA ASP A 152 4.49 -11.53 13.29
C ASP A 152 3.67 -11.60 12.00
N GLY A 153 2.42 -11.12 12.01
CA GLY A 153 1.63 -10.97 10.80
C GLY A 153 2.24 -10.03 9.77
N ILE A 154 2.81 -8.92 10.23
CA ILE A 154 3.52 -7.98 9.35
C ILE A 154 4.77 -8.63 8.75
N LYS A 155 5.58 -9.32 9.56
CA LYS A 155 6.77 -10.05 9.09
C LYS A 155 6.39 -11.12 8.06
N PHE A 156 5.33 -11.87 8.34
CA PHE A 156 4.81 -12.88 7.42
C PHE A 156 4.40 -12.26 6.09
N ALA A 157 3.65 -11.15 6.11
CA ALA A 157 3.24 -10.46 4.89
C ALA A 157 4.44 -9.92 4.09
N LEU A 158 5.43 -9.33 4.76
CA LEU A 158 6.66 -8.86 4.11
C LEU A 158 7.42 -9.99 3.41
N LEU A 159 7.49 -11.17 4.03
CA LEU A 159 8.18 -12.33 3.47
C LEU A 159 7.44 -12.94 2.27
N ASN A 160 6.11 -12.96 2.30
CA ASN A 160 5.31 -13.71 1.32
C ASN A 160 4.68 -12.82 0.24
N TYR A 161 4.25 -11.60 0.58
CA TYR A 161 3.44 -10.77 -0.32
C TYR A 161 4.12 -9.47 -0.75
N GLY A 162 5.09 -8.95 0.00
CA GLY A 162 5.76 -7.69 -0.30
C GLY A 162 5.51 -6.62 0.74
N ALA A 163 5.59 -5.35 0.36
CA ALA A 163 5.43 -4.23 1.28
C ALA A 163 3.99 -4.13 1.83
N VAL A 164 3.89 -3.67 3.08
CA VAL A 164 2.63 -3.50 3.80
C VAL A 164 2.34 -2.01 3.96
N SER A 165 1.14 -1.58 3.58
CA SER A 165 0.64 -0.23 3.87
C SER A 165 0.29 -0.12 5.34
N VAL A 166 0.80 0.89 6.01
CA VAL A 166 0.57 1.12 7.44
C VAL A 166 0.21 2.57 7.71
N SER A 167 -0.58 2.80 8.75
CA SER A 167 -0.81 4.13 9.31
C SER A 167 -0.07 4.28 10.62
N CYS A 168 0.59 5.41 10.82
CA CYS A 168 1.28 5.72 12.07
C CYS A 168 0.97 7.15 12.53
N ASN A 169 1.05 7.38 13.83
CA ASN A 169 1.04 8.72 14.36
C ASN A 169 2.44 9.34 14.14
N PHE A 170 2.50 10.41 13.37
CA PHE A 170 3.76 11.08 13.02
C PHE A 170 3.86 12.43 13.74
N ASP A 171 4.82 12.54 14.65
CA ASP A 171 5.18 13.79 15.30
C ASP A 171 6.62 14.17 14.95
N ARG A 172 6.80 15.39 14.43
CA ARG A 172 8.11 15.88 13.97
C ARG A 172 9.16 15.97 15.07
N ASP A 173 8.72 16.13 16.32
CA ASP A 173 9.62 16.27 17.48
C ASP A 173 10.37 14.96 17.78
N TYR A 174 9.84 13.83 17.34
CA TYR A 174 10.49 12.52 17.47
C TYR A 174 11.34 12.12 16.25
N ARG A 175 11.48 13.01 15.27
CA ARG A 175 12.33 12.75 14.11
C ARG A 175 13.80 12.99 14.46
N ASN A 176 14.59 11.94 14.44
CA ASN A 176 16.04 12.01 14.64
C ASN A 176 16.76 11.97 13.27
N GLY A 177 17.33 13.11 12.86
CA GLY A 177 18.02 13.23 11.58
C GLY A 177 17.08 13.15 10.38
N ALA A 178 17.62 12.84 9.21
CA ALA A 178 16.87 12.90 7.95
C ALA A 178 15.85 11.77 7.79
N ASN A 179 16.09 10.59 8.36
CA ASN A 179 15.37 9.37 8.00
C ASN A 179 14.95 8.47 9.17
N HIS A 180 15.13 8.92 10.41
CA HIS A 180 14.80 8.11 11.59
C HIS A 180 13.69 8.75 12.41
N TYR A 181 12.74 7.92 12.82
CA TYR A 181 11.65 8.28 13.71
C TYR A 181 11.70 7.35 14.94
N TYR A 182 11.75 7.94 16.12
CA TYR A 182 11.77 7.20 17.37
C TYR A 182 10.75 7.80 18.33
N TYR A 183 9.87 6.95 18.84
CA TYR A 183 8.93 7.26 19.91
C TYR A 183 9.16 6.24 21.03
N GLY A 184 9.81 6.69 22.10
CA GLY A 184 10.13 5.88 23.26
C GLY A 184 9.13 6.04 24.39
#